data_faf31baa11222e8439557a73e1eb1b1b
#
_entry.id   faf31baa11222e8439557a73e1eb1b1b
#
_cell.length_a   1.000
_cell.length_b   1.000
_cell.length_c   1.000
_cell.angle_alpha   90.00
_cell.angle_beta   90.00
_cell.angle_gamma   90.00
#
_symmetry.space_group_name_H-M   'P 1'
#
loop_
_entity.id
_entity.type
_entity.pdbx_description
1 polymer ?
#
loop_
_entity_poly.entity_id
_entity_poly.type
_entity_poly.pdbx_seq_one_letter_code
_entity_poly.pdbx_strand_id
1 'polypeptide(L)'
;MKSLDLSILIVTYNSSRLIGALLDRLASEIKDMAAEVIIVDNASQDGTAEFIMQHYPWVQLMASKENLGFAAGNNLAARAALGRNLLLLNPDAIPDEGALQQALVMLAQHADVGLAGGELRGADGRHQPSARMFPTLRDEFFTLSGLAARFPKSAFFARLDRHWADAEQAAVVDWIPGAFVFIPAKVFEDLGGFDERFFMYYEEVDLCQRIQQAHLKTYYWPNLKAMHIGGESAKTIKSARISKSGSQLESWRMRSGLLYYRKHHGAAGAAGMHLLEWSWHKVRQLKAALSCKVEKATDFAQHCEQLRQAWVDTRAGQISPMRPW
;
A
#
# COMPACT_ATOMS: atom_id res chain seq x y z
N MET A 1 -16.70 -28.50 -5.80
CA MET A 1 -16.88 -27.13 -6.36
C MET A 1 -15.73 -26.86 -7.32
N LYS A 2 -15.97 -26.30 -8.50
CA LYS A 2 -14.87 -25.82 -9.35
C LYS A 2 -14.23 -24.67 -8.60
N SER A 3 -12.95 -24.74 -8.23
CA SER A 3 -12.24 -23.61 -7.67
C SER A 3 -12.11 -22.54 -8.76
N LEU A 4 -12.44 -21.30 -8.44
CA LEU A 4 -12.23 -20.17 -9.34
C LEU A 4 -10.73 -19.97 -9.59
N ASP A 5 -10.39 -19.34 -10.70
CA ASP A 5 -9.00 -19.02 -11.01
C ASP A 5 -8.53 -17.78 -10.27
N LEU A 6 -9.45 -16.83 -10.05
CA LEU A 6 -9.13 -15.51 -9.48
C LEU A 6 -10.24 -15.02 -8.54
N SER A 7 -9.87 -14.53 -7.37
CA SER A 7 -10.71 -13.67 -6.53
C SER A 7 -10.12 -12.28 -6.50
N ILE A 8 -10.90 -11.28 -6.92
CA ILE A 8 -10.52 -9.87 -6.93
C ILE A 8 -11.01 -9.24 -5.63
N LEU A 9 -10.09 -8.78 -4.80
CA LEU A 9 -10.34 -8.23 -3.47
C LEU A 9 -10.17 -6.72 -3.50
N ILE A 10 -11.21 -5.99 -3.14
CA ILE A 10 -11.24 -4.53 -3.14
C ILE A 10 -11.68 -4.05 -1.76
N VAL A 11 -10.94 -3.13 -1.18
CA VAL A 11 -11.33 -2.45 0.07
C VAL A 11 -11.70 -1.02 -0.27
N THR A 12 -12.95 -0.63 0.00
CA THR A 12 -13.47 0.72 -0.27
C THR A 12 -13.59 1.53 1.03
N TYR A 13 -13.32 2.82 0.94
CA TYR A 13 -13.65 3.82 1.95
C TYR A 13 -13.91 5.16 1.27
N ASN A 14 -15.16 5.62 1.28
CA ASN A 14 -15.62 6.84 0.60
C ASN A 14 -15.17 6.90 -0.87
N SER A 15 -15.50 5.87 -1.64
CA SER A 15 -15.04 5.64 -3.01
C SER A 15 -16.14 5.75 -4.07
N SER A 16 -17.32 6.32 -3.74
CA SER A 16 -18.50 6.36 -4.62
C SER A 16 -18.24 6.97 -6.00
N ARG A 17 -17.29 7.91 -6.08
CA ARG A 17 -16.94 8.61 -7.33
C ARG A 17 -16.02 7.81 -8.25
N LEU A 18 -15.33 6.80 -7.72
CA LEU A 18 -14.24 6.10 -8.42
C LEU A 18 -14.60 4.66 -8.75
N ILE A 19 -15.33 4.01 -7.85
CA ILE A 19 -15.56 2.55 -7.90
C ILE A 19 -16.31 2.12 -9.16
N GLY A 20 -17.21 2.97 -9.70
CA GLY A 20 -17.99 2.64 -10.89
C GLY A 20 -17.13 2.32 -12.11
N ALA A 21 -16.18 3.19 -12.44
CA ALA A 21 -15.28 2.97 -13.58
C ALA A 21 -14.44 1.70 -13.45
N LEU A 22 -14.01 1.36 -12.23
CA LEU A 22 -13.31 0.11 -11.96
C LEU A 22 -14.23 -1.09 -12.18
N LEU A 23 -15.45 -1.08 -11.62
CA LEU A 23 -16.39 -2.20 -11.72
C LEU A 23 -16.87 -2.42 -13.16
N ASP A 24 -17.05 -1.37 -13.95
CA ASP A 24 -17.34 -1.49 -15.39
C ASP A 24 -16.19 -2.17 -16.15
N ARG A 25 -14.95 -1.79 -15.85
CA ARG A 25 -13.77 -2.46 -16.40
C ARG A 25 -13.71 -3.93 -15.99
N LEU A 26 -13.88 -4.23 -14.71
CA LEU A 26 -13.85 -5.61 -14.21
C LEU A 26 -14.95 -6.47 -14.81
N ALA A 27 -16.16 -5.94 -15.00
CA ALA A 27 -17.26 -6.68 -15.64
C ALA A 27 -16.90 -7.14 -17.05
N SER A 28 -16.14 -6.33 -17.81
CA SER A 28 -15.66 -6.72 -19.14
C SER A 28 -14.50 -7.71 -19.08
N GLU A 29 -13.55 -7.51 -18.15
CA GLU A 29 -12.35 -8.35 -18.03
C GLU A 29 -12.68 -9.79 -17.58
N ILE A 30 -13.62 -9.95 -16.61
CA ILE A 30 -13.91 -11.27 -16.02
C ILE A 30 -15.00 -12.06 -16.74
N LYS A 31 -15.59 -11.52 -17.82
CA LYS A 31 -16.74 -12.12 -18.51
C LYS A 31 -16.53 -13.58 -18.90
N ASP A 32 -15.34 -13.91 -19.37
CA ASP A 32 -14.96 -15.24 -19.83
C ASP A 32 -13.97 -15.94 -18.86
N MET A 33 -13.86 -15.44 -17.64
CA MET A 33 -12.95 -15.96 -16.61
C MET A 33 -13.72 -16.63 -15.47
N ALA A 34 -13.15 -17.68 -14.89
CA ALA A 34 -13.64 -18.26 -13.64
C ALA A 34 -13.18 -17.37 -12.48
N ALA A 35 -13.83 -16.21 -12.31
CA ALA A 35 -13.43 -15.20 -11.35
C ALA A 35 -14.62 -14.66 -10.54
N GLU A 36 -14.33 -14.07 -9.40
CA GLU A 36 -15.27 -13.36 -8.53
C GLU A 36 -14.71 -12.02 -8.08
N VAL A 37 -15.58 -11.10 -7.70
CA VAL A 37 -15.20 -9.81 -7.10
C VAL A 37 -15.81 -9.73 -5.71
N ILE A 38 -14.95 -9.51 -4.72
CA ILE A 38 -15.31 -9.35 -3.31
C ILE A 38 -14.91 -7.96 -2.87
N ILE A 39 -15.87 -7.18 -2.40
CA ILE A 39 -15.62 -5.81 -1.90
C ILE A 39 -15.92 -5.77 -0.41
N VAL A 40 -14.95 -5.27 0.36
CA VAL A 40 -15.17 -4.89 1.76
C VAL A 40 -15.30 -3.37 1.81
N ASP A 41 -16.51 -2.91 2.14
CA ASP A 41 -16.74 -1.49 2.39
C ASP A 41 -16.44 -1.17 3.85
N ASN A 42 -15.45 -0.33 4.07
CA ASN A 42 -14.93 0.05 5.39
C ASN A 42 -15.74 1.19 6.03
N ALA A 43 -17.06 1.01 6.18
CA ALA A 43 -17.97 1.99 6.77
C ALA A 43 -17.99 3.33 6.01
N SER A 44 -18.09 3.31 4.70
CA SER A 44 -18.23 4.51 3.86
C SER A 44 -19.47 5.31 4.24
N GLN A 45 -19.35 6.64 4.17
CA GLN A 45 -20.43 7.59 4.49
C GLN A 45 -20.88 8.40 3.29
N ASP A 46 -20.37 8.09 2.10
CA ASP A 46 -20.62 8.82 0.84
C ASP A 46 -21.58 8.09 -0.12
N GLY A 47 -22.22 6.99 0.36
CA GLY A 47 -23.13 6.16 -0.43
C GLY A 47 -22.41 5.09 -1.27
N THR A 48 -21.13 4.79 -1.02
CA THR A 48 -20.37 3.77 -1.78
C THR A 48 -21.05 2.41 -1.74
N ALA A 49 -21.44 1.92 -0.55
CA ALA A 49 -22.03 0.60 -0.39
C ALA A 49 -23.38 0.49 -1.11
N GLU A 50 -24.25 1.49 -0.95
CA GLU A 50 -25.56 1.57 -1.61
C GLU A 50 -25.41 1.62 -3.14
N PHE A 51 -24.45 2.40 -3.64
CA PHE A 51 -24.15 2.49 -5.06
C PHE A 51 -23.75 1.13 -5.63
N ILE A 52 -22.85 0.39 -4.96
CA ILE A 52 -22.41 -0.94 -5.38
C ILE A 52 -23.59 -1.92 -5.39
N MET A 53 -24.37 -2.00 -4.31
CA MET A 53 -25.54 -2.90 -4.22
C MET A 53 -26.55 -2.65 -5.32
N GLN A 54 -26.79 -1.38 -5.66
CA GLN A 54 -27.80 -0.99 -6.63
C GLN A 54 -27.37 -1.25 -8.09
N HIS A 55 -26.09 -1.00 -8.42
CA HIS A 55 -25.63 -0.99 -9.81
C HIS A 55 -24.80 -2.23 -10.19
N TYR A 56 -24.22 -2.93 -9.20
CA TYR A 56 -23.31 -4.07 -9.44
C TYR A 56 -23.72 -5.31 -8.60
N PRO A 57 -24.94 -5.87 -8.80
CA PRO A 57 -25.46 -6.97 -7.97
C PRO A 57 -24.66 -8.29 -8.12
N TRP A 58 -23.76 -8.38 -9.09
CA TRP A 58 -22.87 -9.51 -9.29
C TRP A 58 -21.64 -9.50 -8.36
N VAL A 59 -21.40 -8.38 -7.67
CA VAL A 59 -20.29 -8.22 -6.72
C VAL A 59 -20.71 -8.76 -5.36
N GLN A 60 -19.83 -9.52 -4.71
CA GLN A 60 -20.02 -9.89 -3.32
C GLN A 60 -19.59 -8.72 -2.43
N LEU A 61 -20.54 -7.95 -1.91
CA LEU A 61 -20.28 -6.82 -1.01
C LEU A 61 -20.39 -7.25 0.46
N MET A 62 -19.39 -6.89 1.24
CA MET A 62 -19.30 -7.06 2.69
C MET A 62 -19.18 -5.67 3.35
N ALA A 63 -20.31 -5.10 3.80
CA ALA A 63 -20.31 -3.80 4.46
C ALA A 63 -19.92 -3.94 5.94
N SER A 64 -18.82 -3.31 6.34
CA SER A 64 -18.37 -3.23 7.73
C SER A 64 -19.08 -2.09 8.47
N LYS A 65 -19.24 -2.25 9.78
CA LYS A 65 -19.78 -1.18 10.67
C LYS A 65 -18.70 -0.19 11.09
N GLU A 66 -17.44 -0.54 10.92
CA GLU A 66 -16.27 0.26 11.28
C GLU A 66 -15.20 0.19 10.18
N ASN A 67 -14.32 1.18 10.15
CA ASN A 67 -13.19 1.15 9.23
C ASN A 67 -12.10 0.22 9.78
N LEU A 68 -11.98 -0.94 9.15
CA LEU A 68 -11.01 -1.98 9.53
C LEU A 68 -9.57 -1.63 9.10
N GLY A 69 -9.38 -0.65 8.21
CA GLY A 69 -8.13 -0.39 7.52
C GLY A 69 -7.90 -1.32 6.32
N PHE A 70 -6.76 -1.13 5.66
CA PHE A 70 -6.45 -1.88 4.44
C PHE A 70 -6.13 -3.35 4.73
N ALA A 71 -5.28 -3.62 5.71
CA ALA A 71 -4.83 -4.98 6.04
C ALA A 71 -6.00 -5.89 6.47
N ALA A 72 -6.78 -5.47 7.46
CA ALA A 72 -7.88 -6.27 7.99
C ALA A 72 -9.05 -6.38 6.98
N GLY A 73 -9.31 -5.32 6.18
CA GLY A 73 -10.30 -5.35 5.10
C GLY A 73 -9.95 -6.40 4.04
N ASN A 74 -8.71 -6.43 3.56
CA ASN A 74 -8.26 -7.45 2.61
C ASN A 74 -8.25 -8.85 3.22
N ASN A 75 -7.86 -9.02 4.49
CA ASN A 75 -7.95 -10.30 5.17
C ASN A 75 -9.40 -10.79 5.27
N LEU A 76 -10.35 -9.88 5.53
CA LEU A 76 -11.77 -10.23 5.56
C LEU A 76 -12.26 -10.70 4.19
N ALA A 77 -11.90 -10.00 3.11
CA ALA A 77 -12.23 -10.41 1.75
C ALA A 77 -11.58 -11.75 1.39
N ALA A 78 -10.30 -11.94 1.73
CA ALA A 78 -9.56 -13.17 1.44
C ALA A 78 -10.16 -14.42 2.11
N ARG A 79 -10.74 -14.27 3.30
CA ARG A 79 -11.44 -15.39 3.99
C ARG A 79 -12.69 -15.86 3.24
N ALA A 80 -13.32 -15.03 2.43
CA ALA A 80 -14.48 -15.38 1.61
C ALA A 80 -14.08 -15.83 0.19
N ALA A 81 -12.83 -15.64 -0.20
CA ALA A 81 -12.34 -15.91 -1.55
C ALA A 81 -12.26 -17.39 -1.89
N LEU A 82 -12.71 -17.76 -3.09
CA LEU A 82 -12.72 -19.12 -3.62
C LEU A 82 -11.68 -19.34 -4.73
N GLY A 83 -11.03 -18.28 -5.19
CA GLY A 83 -10.04 -18.29 -6.26
C GLY A 83 -8.72 -18.91 -5.83
N ARG A 84 -8.07 -19.60 -6.76
CA ARG A 84 -6.69 -20.11 -6.57
C ARG A 84 -5.65 -18.99 -6.45
N ASN A 85 -5.96 -17.85 -7.04
CA ASN A 85 -5.16 -16.63 -6.95
C ASN A 85 -6.02 -15.49 -6.43
N LEU A 86 -5.40 -14.58 -5.69
CA LEU A 86 -5.99 -13.36 -5.20
C LEU A 86 -5.41 -12.18 -5.99
N LEU A 87 -6.24 -11.25 -6.41
CA LEU A 87 -5.84 -9.92 -6.86
C LEU A 87 -6.25 -8.92 -5.78
N LEU A 88 -5.29 -8.30 -5.13
CA LEU A 88 -5.54 -7.12 -4.30
C LEU A 88 -5.57 -5.90 -5.21
N LEU A 89 -6.67 -5.16 -5.20
CA LEU A 89 -6.91 -4.06 -6.13
C LEU A 89 -7.49 -2.85 -5.41
N ASN A 90 -6.82 -1.71 -5.53
CA ASN A 90 -7.35 -0.48 -4.97
C ASN A 90 -8.58 0.01 -5.76
N PRO A 91 -9.55 0.68 -5.12
CA PRO A 91 -10.76 1.19 -5.78
C PRO A 91 -10.48 2.29 -6.83
N ASP A 92 -9.27 2.85 -6.85
CA ASP A 92 -8.78 3.86 -7.79
C ASP A 92 -7.69 3.34 -8.74
N ALA A 93 -7.54 2.00 -8.84
CA ALA A 93 -6.63 1.32 -9.76
C ALA A 93 -7.41 0.56 -10.83
N ILE A 94 -7.28 0.98 -12.09
CA ILE A 94 -8.00 0.38 -13.23
C ILE A 94 -7.00 -0.42 -14.07
N PRO A 95 -7.10 -1.76 -14.11
CA PRO A 95 -6.25 -2.61 -14.94
C PRO A 95 -6.44 -2.31 -16.44
N ASP A 96 -5.35 -2.39 -17.20
CA ASP A 96 -5.42 -2.38 -18.67
C ASP A 96 -6.13 -3.65 -19.18
N GLU A 97 -6.65 -3.59 -20.39
CA GLU A 97 -7.34 -4.71 -21.04
C GLU A 97 -6.44 -5.95 -21.16
N GLY A 98 -6.97 -7.11 -20.76
CA GLY A 98 -6.26 -8.38 -20.78
C GLY A 98 -5.22 -8.58 -19.69
N ALA A 99 -4.99 -7.60 -18.81
CA ALA A 99 -3.97 -7.68 -17.77
C ALA A 99 -4.25 -8.83 -16.77
N LEU A 100 -5.50 -9.09 -16.45
CA LEU A 100 -5.87 -10.16 -15.51
C LEU A 100 -5.57 -11.55 -16.09
N GLN A 101 -5.94 -11.79 -17.34
CA GLN A 101 -5.67 -13.06 -18.03
C GLN A 101 -4.16 -13.27 -18.17
N GLN A 102 -3.42 -12.24 -18.57
CA GLN A 102 -1.96 -12.30 -18.71
C GLN A 102 -1.30 -12.63 -17.37
N ALA A 103 -1.75 -12.04 -16.27
CA ALA A 103 -1.24 -12.32 -14.94
C ALA A 103 -1.42 -13.79 -14.55
N LEU A 104 -2.59 -14.39 -14.80
CA LEU A 104 -2.84 -15.80 -14.51
C LEU A 104 -1.90 -16.74 -15.29
N VAL A 105 -1.63 -16.42 -16.56
CA VAL A 105 -0.68 -17.19 -17.38
C VAL A 105 0.73 -17.09 -16.77
N MET A 106 1.17 -15.89 -16.37
CA MET A 106 2.50 -15.68 -15.80
C MET A 106 2.65 -16.35 -14.43
N LEU A 107 1.61 -16.28 -13.59
CA LEU A 107 1.58 -16.99 -12.29
C LEU A 107 1.75 -18.51 -12.47
N ALA A 108 1.08 -19.08 -13.45
CA ALA A 108 1.19 -20.52 -13.73
C ALA A 108 2.57 -20.95 -14.22
N GLN A 109 3.35 -20.03 -14.80
CA GLN A 109 4.72 -20.29 -15.30
C GLN A 109 5.81 -20.15 -14.23
N HIS A 110 5.50 -19.56 -13.07
CA HIS A 110 6.48 -19.26 -12.01
C HIS A 110 6.08 -19.92 -10.70
N ALA A 111 6.56 -21.14 -10.45
CA ALA A 111 6.23 -21.92 -9.26
C ALA A 111 6.78 -21.30 -7.94
N ASP A 112 7.75 -20.39 -8.03
CA ASP A 112 8.38 -19.70 -6.90
C ASP A 112 7.78 -18.30 -6.63
N VAL A 113 6.66 -17.96 -7.30
CA VAL A 113 6.00 -16.68 -7.06
C VAL A 113 5.31 -16.69 -5.69
N GLY A 114 5.67 -15.71 -4.87
CA GLY A 114 4.95 -15.40 -3.63
C GLY A 114 3.96 -14.25 -3.81
N LEU A 115 4.38 -13.24 -4.59
CA LEU A 115 3.59 -12.07 -4.95
C LEU A 115 4.08 -11.54 -6.30
N ALA A 116 3.18 -11.04 -7.11
CA ALA A 116 3.53 -10.36 -8.34
C ALA A 116 2.69 -9.09 -8.52
N GLY A 117 3.26 -8.09 -9.17
CA GLY A 117 2.52 -6.90 -9.54
C GLY A 117 3.11 -6.24 -10.77
N GLY A 118 2.41 -5.22 -11.26
CA GLY A 118 2.72 -4.58 -12.52
C GLY A 118 3.13 -3.12 -12.42
N GLU A 119 3.18 -2.50 -13.57
CA GLU A 119 3.41 -1.07 -13.71
C GLU A 119 2.16 -0.29 -13.31
N LEU A 120 2.32 0.64 -12.38
CA LEU A 120 1.31 1.63 -12.06
C LEU A 120 1.60 2.93 -12.81
N ARG A 121 0.56 3.54 -13.38
CA ARG A 121 0.62 4.82 -14.08
C ARG A 121 -0.40 5.79 -13.50
N GLY A 122 0.02 7.02 -13.28
CA GLY A 122 -0.91 8.07 -12.91
C GLY A 122 -1.94 8.36 -14.01
N ALA A 123 -3.00 9.11 -13.68
CA ALA A 123 -3.96 9.58 -14.68
C ALA A 123 -3.33 10.45 -15.79
N ASP A 124 -2.15 11.02 -15.53
CA ASP A 124 -1.33 11.76 -16.49
C ASP A 124 -0.40 10.85 -17.34
N GLY A 125 -0.52 9.53 -17.19
CA GLY A 125 0.30 8.53 -17.87
C GLY A 125 1.72 8.37 -17.31
N ARG A 126 2.10 9.11 -16.28
CA ARG A 126 3.45 9.02 -15.69
C ARG A 126 3.58 7.74 -14.87
N HIS A 127 4.74 7.10 -15.01
CA HIS A 127 5.12 5.94 -14.21
C HIS A 127 5.12 6.28 -12.71
N GLN A 128 4.50 5.43 -11.91
CA GLN A 128 4.58 5.44 -10.46
C GLN A 128 5.51 4.30 -10.01
N PRO A 129 6.52 4.56 -9.15
CA PRO A 129 7.43 3.51 -8.69
C PRO A 129 6.67 2.37 -8.02
N SER A 130 6.62 1.21 -8.68
CA SER A 130 5.93 0.01 -8.20
C SER A 130 6.88 -1.16 -7.93
N ALA A 131 8.09 -1.12 -8.48
CA ALA A 131 9.15 -2.08 -8.20
C ALA A 131 10.10 -1.51 -7.15
N ARG A 132 10.07 -2.01 -5.89
CA ARG A 132 10.74 -1.36 -4.77
C ARG A 132 11.63 -2.31 -3.97
N MET A 133 12.58 -1.73 -3.20
CA MET A 133 13.48 -2.45 -2.30
C MET A 133 13.07 -2.23 -0.85
N PHE A 134 13.32 -3.20 0.05
CA PHE A 134 13.02 -3.02 1.48
C PHE A 134 13.72 -1.78 2.04
N PRO A 135 13.00 -0.95 2.81
CA PRO A 135 13.56 0.25 3.39
C PRO A 135 14.64 -0.08 4.43
N THR A 136 15.72 0.68 4.42
CA THR A 136 16.77 0.64 5.42
C THR A 136 16.99 2.03 6.00
N LEU A 137 17.63 2.14 7.17
CA LEU A 137 17.98 3.44 7.76
C LEU A 137 18.84 4.30 6.83
N ARG A 138 19.67 3.67 6.02
CA ARG A 138 20.48 4.36 5.00
C ARG A 138 19.59 4.96 3.90
N ASP A 139 18.63 4.21 3.40
CA ASP A 139 17.73 4.67 2.34
C ASP A 139 16.82 5.79 2.85
N GLU A 140 16.35 5.70 4.11
CA GLU A 140 15.62 6.79 4.78
C GLU A 140 16.46 8.06 4.88
N PHE A 141 17.72 7.94 5.29
CA PHE A 141 18.64 9.10 5.33
C PHE A 141 18.84 9.70 3.94
N PHE A 142 19.02 8.91 2.89
CA PHE A 142 19.19 9.43 1.52
C PHE A 142 17.91 10.09 0.99
N THR A 143 16.75 9.58 1.36
CA THR A 143 15.46 10.20 1.03
C THR A 143 15.30 11.54 1.77
N LEU A 144 15.48 11.56 3.08
CA LEU A 144 15.36 12.76 3.92
C LEU A 144 16.35 13.86 3.53
N SER A 145 17.59 13.47 3.22
CA SER A 145 18.64 14.41 2.83
C SER A 145 18.52 14.93 1.39
N GLY A 146 17.64 14.30 0.58
CA GLY A 146 17.50 14.62 -0.83
C GLY A 146 18.60 14.03 -1.73
N LEU A 147 19.51 13.22 -1.16
CA LEU A 147 20.56 12.55 -1.94
C LEU A 147 19.99 11.58 -2.96
N ALA A 148 18.92 10.84 -2.59
CA ALA A 148 18.23 9.96 -3.52
C ALA A 148 17.69 10.72 -4.74
N ALA A 149 17.05 11.88 -4.53
CA ALA A 149 16.54 12.75 -5.60
C ALA A 149 17.67 13.42 -6.41
N ARG A 150 18.80 13.73 -5.77
CA ARG A 150 19.97 14.35 -6.42
C ARG A 150 20.70 13.37 -7.36
N PHE A 151 20.69 12.08 -7.00
CA PHE A 151 21.38 11.01 -7.74
C PHE A 151 20.42 9.87 -8.11
N PRO A 152 19.36 10.13 -8.90
CA PRO A 152 18.28 9.14 -9.14
C PRO A 152 18.75 7.90 -9.93
N LYS A 153 19.84 8.03 -10.71
CA LYS A 153 20.43 6.91 -11.47
C LYS A 153 21.44 6.08 -10.65
N SER A 154 21.65 6.40 -9.39
CA SER A 154 22.59 5.66 -8.53
C SER A 154 21.84 4.55 -7.77
N ALA A 155 22.23 3.31 -8.01
CA ALA A 155 21.73 2.15 -7.23
C ALA A 155 22.09 2.24 -5.72
N PHE A 156 23.08 3.06 -5.35
CA PHE A 156 23.45 3.29 -3.97
C PHE A 156 22.57 4.33 -3.28
N PHE A 157 22.34 5.51 -3.92
CA PHE A 157 21.56 6.60 -3.31
C PHE A 157 20.05 6.45 -3.53
N ALA A 158 19.61 5.97 -4.71
CA ALA A 158 18.20 5.84 -5.09
C ALA A 158 17.73 4.38 -5.09
N ARG A 159 18.26 3.57 -4.17
CA ARG A 159 17.99 2.13 -4.08
C ARG A 159 16.51 1.85 -3.83
N LEU A 160 15.89 2.58 -2.92
CA LEU A 160 14.53 2.30 -2.41
C LEU A 160 13.49 2.19 -3.54
N ASP A 161 13.41 3.19 -4.41
CA ASP A 161 12.42 3.29 -5.49
C ASP A 161 12.93 2.76 -6.84
N ARG A 162 14.13 2.20 -6.87
CA ARG A 162 14.77 1.63 -8.05
C ARG A 162 14.79 2.54 -9.29
N HIS A 163 14.84 3.86 -9.13
CA HIS A 163 14.91 4.81 -10.24
C HIS A 163 16.13 4.64 -11.16
N TRP A 164 17.12 3.86 -10.72
CA TRP A 164 18.30 3.49 -11.50
C TRP A 164 18.05 2.33 -12.47
N ALA A 165 17.00 1.53 -12.25
CA ALA A 165 16.67 0.38 -13.07
C ALA A 165 15.69 0.77 -14.19
N ASP A 166 15.70 -0.01 -15.25
CA ASP A 166 14.73 0.13 -16.33
C ASP A 166 13.36 -0.40 -15.88
N ALA A 167 12.37 0.47 -15.87
CA ALA A 167 11.01 0.14 -15.45
C ALA A 167 10.26 -0.77 -16.44
N GLU A 168 10.73 -0.87 -17.69
CA GLU A 168 10.14 -1.75 -18.70
C GLU A 168 10.70 -3.18 -18.65
N GLN A 169 11.62 -3.48 -17.73
CA GLN A 169 12.18 -4.81 -17.55
C GLN A 169 11.59 -5.53 -16.35
N ALA A 170 11.15 -6.78 -16.58
CA ALA A 170 10.72 -7.67 -15.51
C ALA A 170 11.87 -7.92 -14.52
N ALA A 171 11.55 -7.96 -13.23
CA ALA A 171 12.55 -8.11 -12.18
C ALA A 171 11.99 -8.82 -10.94
N VAL A 172 12.87 -9.51 -10.23
CA VAL A 172 12.62 -9.87 -8.83
C VAL A 172 12.96 -8.64 -7.98
N VAL A 173 12.03 -8.26 -7.11
CA VAL A 173 12.10 -7.05 -6.27
C VAL A 173 11.82 -7.40 -4.83
N ASP A 174 12.07 -6.46 -3.91
CA ASP A 174 11.79 -6.75 -2.50
C ASP A 174 10.29 -6.61 -2.20
N TRP A 175 9.61 -5.58 -2.73
CA TRP A 175 8.18 -5.39 -2.52
C TRP A 175 7.52 -4.55 -3.63
N ILE A 176 6.20 -4.63 -3.68
CA ILE A 176 5.33 -3.92 -4.63
C ILE A 176 4.17 -3.28 -3.84
N PRO A 177 3.76 -2.02 -4.13
CA PRO A 177 2.60 -1.39 -3.52
C PRO A 177 1.32 -2.19 -3.73
N GLY A 178 0.50 -2.31 -2.68
CA GLY A 178 -0.72 -3.13 -2.66
C GLY A 178 -1.87 -2.66 -3.56
N ALA A 179 -1.61 -1.73 -4.50
CA ALA A 179 -2.65 -1.16 -5.37
C ALA A 179 -3.09 -2.10 -6.50
N PHE A 180 -2.18 -2.97 -7.00
CA PHE A 180 -2.43 -3.92 -8.07
C PHE A 180 -1.45 -5.08 -7.96
N VAL A 181 -1.78 -6.08 -7.12
CA VAL A 181 -0.90 -7.21 -6.84
C VAL A 181 -1.64 -8.53 -6.84
N PHE A 182 -1.00 -9.55 -7.41
CA PHE A 182 -1.47 -10.92 -7.47
C PHE A 182 -0.69 -11.78 -6.47
N ILE A 183 -1.40 -12.65 -5.76
CA ILE A 183 -0.83 -13.55 -4.76
C ILE A 183 -1.51 -14.91 -4.91
N PRO A 184 -0.78 -16.03 -5.01
CA PRO A 184 -1.41 -17.35 -4.88
C PRO A 184 -2.15 -17.44 -3.54
N ALA A 185 -3.44 -17.82 -3.56
CA ALA A 185 -4.27 -17.83 -2.37
C ALA A 185 -3.66 -18.66 -1.23
N LYS A 186 -3.07 -19.82 -1.59
CA LYS A 186 -2.38 -20.67 -0.63
C LYS A 186 -1.17 -19.97 0.02
N VAL A 187 -0.40 -19.17 -0.71
CA VAL A 187 0.73 -18.42 -0.14
C VAL A 187 0.22 -17.38 0.86
N PHE A 188 -0.84 -16.66 0.50
CA PHE A 188 -1.46 -15.67 1.40
C PHE A 188 -1.97 -16.32 2.69
N GLU A 189 -2.64 -17.48 2.57
CA GLU A 189 -3.15 -18.26 3.71
C GLU A 189 -2.02 -18.82 4.58
N ASP A 190 -1.02 -19.49 3.99
CA ASP A 190 0.11 -20.12 4.71
C ASP A 190 0.93 -19.08 5.50
N LEU A 191 1.02 -17.84 4.99
CA LEU A 191 1.67 -16.74 5.68
C LEU A 191 0.75 -16.02 6.68
N GLY A 192 -0.53 -16.42 6.81
CA GLY A 192 -1.49 -15.82 7.73
C GLY A 192 -2.05 -14.46 7.26
N GLY A 193 -1.99 -14.16 5.97
CA GLY A 193 -2.48 -12.92 5.39
C GLY A 193 -1.64 -11.69 5.78
N PHE A 194 -2.26 -10.53 5.77
CA PHE A 194 -1.66 -9.31 6.31
C PHE A 194 -1.63 -9.32 7.84
N ASP A 195 -0.61 -8.72 8.42
CA ASP A 195 -0.57 -8.44 9.87
C ASP A 195 -1.52 -7.27 10.18
N GLU A 196 -2.65 -7.56 10.82
CA GLU A 196 -3.71 -6.57 11.09
C GLU A 196 -3.31 -5.47 12.10
N ARG A 197 -2.09 -5.53 12.66
CA ARG A 197 -1.53 -4.41 13.43
C ARG A 197 -1.24 -3.20 12.55
N PHE A 198 -0.99 -3.43 11.25
CA PHE A 198 -0.89 -2.37 10.26
C PHE A 198 -2.30 -1.96 9.83
N PHE A 199 -2.72 -0.77 10.23
CA PHE A 199 -4.00 -0.23 9.78
C PHE A 199 -3.93 0.18 8.29
N MET A 200 -2.84 0.83 7.92
CA MET A 200 -2.53 1.30 6.57
C MET A 200 -1.02 1.55 6.45
N TYR A 201 -0.43 1.23 5.29
CA TYR A 201 0.99 1.30 4.98
C TYR A 201 1.85 0.27 5.70
N TYR A 202 2.88 -0.21 5.02
CA TYR A 202 3.84 -1.23 5.45
C TYR A 202 3.26 -2.65 5.59
N GLU A 203 1.94 -2.86 5.49
CA GLU A 203 1.35 -4.20 5.49
C GLU A 203 1.85 -5.04 4.29
N GLU A 204 1.95 -4.43 3.11
CA GLU A 204 2.48 -5.07 1.91
C GLU A 204 4.00 -5.28 2.01
N VAL A 205 4.73 -4.34 2.61
CA VAL A 205 6.18 -4.46 2.86
C VAL A 205 6.45 -5.62 3.83
N ASP A 206 5.66 -5.72 4.90
CA ASP A 206 5.71 -6.82 5.87
C ASP A 206 5.40 -8.17 5.21
N LEU A 207 4.34 -8.24 4.39
CA LEU A 207 3.98 -9.46 3.68
C LEU A 207 5.09 -9.90 2.73
N CYS A 208 5.65 -9.00 1.95
CA CYS A 208 6.76 -9.29 1.04
C CYS A 208 8.02 -9.75 1.78
N GLN A 209 8.29 -9.20 2.98
CA GLN A 209 9.39 -9.66 3.83
C GLN A 209 9.16 -11.12 4.30
N ARG A 210 7.92 -11.49 4.64
CA ARG A 210 7.57 -12.88 5.02
C ARG A 210 7.59 -13.82 3.81
N ILE A 211 7.19 -13.35 2.63
CA ILE A 211 7.34 -14.08 1.34
C ILE A 211 8.81 -14.42 1.10
N GLN A 212 9.71 -13.44 1.24
CA GLN A 212 11.15 -13.68 1.07
C GLN A 212 11.71 -14.68 2.13
N GLN A 213 11.25 -14.57 3.39
CA GLN A 213 11.63 -15.51 4.45
C GLN A 213 11.13 -16.94 4.18
N ALA A 214 10.03 -17.10 3.46
CA ALA A 214 9.52 -18.38 2.98
C ALA A 214 10.21 -18.88 1.69
N HIS A 215 11.31 -18.23 1.26
CA HIS A 215 12.07 -18.54 0.03
C HIS A 215 11.26 -18.39 -1.27
N LEU A 216 10.17 -17.62 -1.23
CA LEU A 216 9.39 -17.23 -2.39
C LEU A 216 9.84 -15.85 -2.90
N LYS A 217 9.46 -15.52 -4.13
CA LYS A 217 9.89 -14.28 -4.81
C LYS A 217 8.73 -13.31 -5.00
N THR A 218 9.07 -12.03 -4.98
CA THR A 218 8.20 -10.95 -5.41
C THR A 218 8.62 -10.52 -6.83
N TYR A 219 7.69 -10.64 -7.78
CA TYR A 219 7.94 -10.35 -9.20
C TYR A 219 7.32 -9.03 -9.62
N TYR A 220 8.10 -8.16 -10.24
CA TYR A 220 7.61 -7.02 -10.99
C TYR A 220 7.52 -7.40 -12.47
N TRP A 221 6.32 -7.33 -13.03
CA TRP A 221 6.01 -7.62 -14.44
C TRP A 221 5.48 -6.37 -15.14
N PRO A 222 6.31 -5.63 -15.89
CA PRO A 222 5.94 -4.34 -16.49
C PRO A 222 4.86 -4.45 -17.56
N ASN A 223 4.63 -5.67 -18.10
CA ASN A 223 3.56 -5.93 -19.07
C ASN A 223 2.17 -5.89 -18.43
N LEU A 224 2.08 -6.13 -17.11
CA LEU A 224 0.85 -5.93 -16.35
C LEU A 224 0.76 -4.46 -15.98
N LYS A 225 -0.25 -3.77 -16.52
CA LYS A 225 -0.38 -2.33 -16.33
C LYS A 225 -1.72 -1.99 -15.69
N ALA A 226 -1.69 -0.97 -14.84
CA ALA A 226 -2.91 -0.39 -14.29
C ALA A 226 -2.75 1.13 -14.15
N MET A 227 -3.81 1.86 -14.50
CA MET A 227 -3.91 3.27 -14.16
C MET A 227 -4.27 3.39 -12.68
N HIS A 228 -3.52 4.18 -11.91
CA HIS A 228 -3.75 4.37 -10.48
C HIS A 228 -3.75 5.86 -10.15
N ILE A 229 -4.90 6.36 -9.77
CA ILE A 229 -5.07 7.80 -9.48
C ILE A 229 -4.32 8.18 -8.20
N GLY A 230 -4.38 7.33 -7.18
CA GLY A 230 -3.64 7.45 -5.94
C GLY A 230 -4.16 8.51 -4.95
N GLY A 231 -4.40 8.08 -3.72
CA GLY A 231 -4.68 8.98 -2.60
C GLY A 231 -6.05 9.66 -2.59
N GLU A 232 -6.98 9.32 -3.47
CA GLU A 232 -8.30 9.96 -3.53
C GLU A 232 -9.16 9.65 -2.30
N SER A 233 -9.20 8.40 -1.86
CA SER A 233 -9.92 8.00 -0.63
C SER A 233 -9.43 8.75 0.62
N ALA A 234 -8.17 9.15 0.61
CA ALA A 234 -7.54 9.89 1.71
C ALA A 234 -7.87 11.40 1.70
N LYS A 235 -8.15 11.98 0.53
CA LYS A 235 -8.50 13.39 0.39
C LYS A 235 -9.93 13.69 0.89
N THR A 236 -10.77 12.67 1.06
CA THR A 236 -12.19 12.82 1.44
C THR A 236 -12.42 13.00 2.94
N ILE A 237 -11.40 12.82 3.79
CA ILE A 237 -11.54 12.94 5.25
C ILE A 237 -11.55 14.42 5.68
N LYS A 238 -12.74 15.03 5.73
CA LYS A 238 -12.93 16.45 6.08
C LYS A 238 -12.97 16.75 7.57
N SER A 239 -13.08 15.78 8.46
CA SER A 239 -13.49 16.02 9.86
C SER A 239 -12.38 15.95 10.93
N ALA A 240 -11.17 15.54 10.62
CA ALA A 240 -10.11 15.54 11.61
C ALA A 240 -9.43 16.92 11.67
N ARG A 241 -9.34 17.50 12.87
CA ARG A 241 -8.49 18.65 13.21
C ARG A 241 -7.00 18.32 13.04
N ILE A 242 -6.61 17.91 11.85
CA ILE A 242 -5.25 17.52 11.55
C ILE A 242 -4.82 18.37 10.36
N SER A 243 -3.72 19.05 10.52
CA SER A 243 -3.12 20.10 9.71
C SER A 243 -3.31 20.01 8.18
N LYS A 244 -3.08 21.11 7.53
CA LYS A 244 -3.37 21.55 6.16
C LYS A 244 -2.99 20.63 4.99
N SER A 245 -2.38 19.47 5.18
CA SER A 245 -2.05 18.56 4.08
C SER A 245 -1.72 17.16 4.57
N GLY A 246 -2.61 16.18 4.32
CA GLY A 246 -2.24 14.76 4.38
C GLY A 246 -1.74 14.19 5.72
N SER A 247 -1.80 14.94 6.79
CA SER A 247 -1.18 14.62 8.07
C SER A 247 -1.72 13.36 8.74
N GLN A 248 -2.96 12.95 8.46
CA GLN A 248 -3.50 11.69 8.97
C GLN A 248 -2.82 10.49 8.33
N LEU A 249 -2.65 10.50 7.02
CA LEU A 249 -1.92 9.46 6.29
C LEU A 249 -0.47 9.39 6.72
N GLU A 250 0.16 10.55 6.91
CA GLU A 250 1.54 10.63 7.37
C GLU A 250 1.69 10.08 8.79
N SER A 251 0.74 10.35 9.70
CA SER A 251 0.73 9.77 11.04
C SER A 251 0.59 8.25 11.00
N TRP A 252 -0.25 7.69 10.10
CA TRP A 252 -0.34 6.25 9.91
C TRP A 252 0.94 5.66 9.32
N ARG A 253 1.56 6.32 8.36
CA ARG A 253 2.86 5.90 7.81
C ARG A 253 3.94 5.83 8.89
N MET A 254 4.03 6.85 9.76
CA MET A 254 4.96 6.87 10.88
C MET A 254 4.72 5.72 11.87
N ARG A 255 3.48 5.47 12.26
CA ARG A 255 3.09 4.39 13.17
C ARG A 255 3.41 3.02 12.56
N SER A 256 3.01 2.80 11.33
CA SER A 256 3.26 1.55 10.60
C SER A 256 4.74 1.32 10.34
N GLY A 257 5.50 2.37 10.03
CA GLY A 257 6.95 2.31 9.94
C GLY A 257 7.60 1.82 11.24
N LEU A 258 7.17 2.35 12.39
CA LEU A 258 7.67 1.89 13.70
C LEU A 258 7.33 0.41 13.97
N LEU A 259 6.10 -0.04 13.62
CA LEU A 259 5.72 -1.45 13.73
C LEU A 259 6.60 -2.34 12.86
N TYR A 260 6.84 -1.94 11.59
CA TYR A 260 7.67 -2.66 10.64
C TYR A 260 9.13 -2.77 11.13
N TYR A 261 9.76 -1.64 11.47
CA TYR A 261 11.14 -1.65 11.95
C TYR A 261 11.27 -2.42 13.26
N ARG A 262 10.28 -2.34 14.16
CA ARG A 262 10.28 -3.14 15.38
C ARG A 262 10.19 -4.63 15.11
N LYS A 263 9.32 -5.06 14.19
CA LYS A 263 9.09 -6.45 13.83
C LYS A 263 10.31 -7.08 13.14
N HIS A 264 10.89 -6.39 12.17
CA HIS A 264 11.93 -6.95 11.30
C HIS A 264 13.36 -6.57 11.68
N HIS A 265 13.54 -5.45 12.40
CA HIS A 265 14.86 -4.94 12.80
C HIS A 265 15.01 -4.74 14.32
N GLY A 266 14.04 -5.20 15.10
CA GLY A 266 14.07 -5.15 16.57
C GLY A 266 13.93 -3.73 17.14
N ALA A 267 14.17 -3.62 18.47
CA ALA A 267 14.05 -2.33 19.17
C ALA A 267 15.03 -1.28 18.67
N ALA A 268 16.25 -1.70 18.35
CA ALA A 268 17.29 -0.80 17.86
C ALA A 268 16.93 -0.24 16.48
N GLY A 269 16.34 -1.05 15.59
CA GLY A 269 15.87 -0.60 14.28
C GLY A 269 14.76 0.45 14.40
N ALA A 270 13.74 0.20 15.23
CA ALA A 270 12.66 1.16 15.46
C ALA A 270 13.18 2.47 16.09
N ALA A 271 14.07 2.37 17.09
CA ALA A 271 14.70 3.56 17.70
C ALA A 271 15.57 4.33 16.70
N GLY A 272 16.35 3.62 15.89
CA GLY A 272 17.20 4.23 14.86
C GLY A 272 16.39 5.00 13.81
N MET A 273 15.31 4.41 13.31
CA MET A 273 14.39 5.06 12.36
C MET A 273 13.77 6.31 12.97
N HIS A 274 13.21 6.20 14.18
CA HIS A 274 12.61 7.33 14.88
C HIS A 274 13.61 8.48 15.13
N LEU A 275 14.80 8.16 15.66
CA LEU A 275 15.83 9.14 15.96
C LEU A 275 16.37 9.82 14.68
N LEU A 276 16.54 9.06 13.61
CA LEU A 276 16.98 9.60 12.32
C LEU A 276 15.99 10.64 11.80
N GLU A 277 14.72 10.30 11.71
CA GLU A 277 13.68 11.18 11.18
C GLU A 277 13.45 12.39 12.10
N TRP A 278 13.35 12.16 13.41
CA TRP A 278 13.17 13.21 14.40
C TRP A 278 14.34 14.20 14.44
N SER A 279 15.57 13.73 14.49
CA SER A 279 16.76 14.58 14.54
C SER A 279 16.92 15.39 13.24
N TRP A 280 16.64 14.78 12.08
CA TRP A 280 16.65 15.49 10.81
C TRP A 280 15.67 16.65 10.77
N HIS A 281 14.42 16.42 11.20
CA HIS A 281 13.42 17.49 11.26
C HIS A 281 13.73 18.54 12.33
N LYS A 282 14.36 18.18 13.45
CA LYS A 282 14.87 19.13 14.44
C LYS A 282 15.95 20.04 13.88
N VAL A 283 16.90 19.52 13.13
CA VAL A 283 17.93 20.32 12.47
C VAL A 283 17.29 21.28 11.46
N ARG A 284 16.32 20.82 10.67
CA ARG A 284 15.58 21.67 9.72
C ARG A 284 14.76 22.75 10.43
N GLN A 285 14.13 22.44 11.56
CA GLN A 285 13.42 23.39 12.40
C GLN A 285 14.35 24.52 12.88
N LEU A 286 15.51 24.17 13.45
CA LEU A 286 16.51 25.14 13.93
C LEU A 286 17.00 26.01 12.77
N LYS A 287 17.35 25.43 11.63
CA LYS A 287 17.78 26.17 10.45
C LYS A 287 16.72 27.16 9.96
N ALA A 288 15.45 26.74 9.94
CA ALA A 288 14.33 27.60 9.53
C ALA A 288 14.11 28.76 10.52
N ALA A 289 14.21 28.51 11.83
CA ALA A 289 14.10 29.50 12.88
C ALA A 289 15.22 30.55 12.78
N LEU A 290 16.47 30.11 12.62
CA LEU A 290 17.63 31.00 12.43
C LEU A 290 17.54 31.80 11.12
N SER A 291 16.81 31.33 10.13
CA SER A 291 16.59 32.03 8.85
C SER A 291 15.30 32.84 8.83
N CYS A 292 14.66 33.08 9.98
CA CYS A 292 13.38 33.81 10.14
C CYS A 292 12.24 33.27 9.30
N LYS A 293 12.24 31.95 8.94
CA LYS A 293 11.19 31.27 8.18
C LYS A 293 10.21 30.60 9.15
N VAL A 294 9.42 31.42 9.85
CA VAL A 294 8.56 31.00 10.96
C VAL A 294 7.59 29.87 10.58
N GLU A 295 6.89 29.98 9.45
CA GLU A 295 5.96 28.93 8.98
C GLU A 295 6.65 27.59 8.83
N LYS A 296 7.82 27.54 8.15
CA LYS A 296 8.58 26.29 7.98
C LYS A 296 9.08 25.73 9.31
N ALA A 297 9.49 26.60 10.25
CA ALA A 297 9.90 26.16 11.57
C ALA A 297 8.74 25.52 12.34
N THR A 298 7.53 26.08 12.22
CA THR A 298 6.32 25.53 12.81
C THR A 298 5.94 24.18 12.19
N ASP A 299 5.99 24.05 10.85
CA ASP A 299 5.71 22.78 10.17
C ASP A 299 6.66 21.67 10.62
N PHE A 300 7.96 21.96 10.73
CA PHE A 300 8.93 20.98 11.23
C PHE A 300 8.73 20.64 12.71
N ALA A 301 8.29 21.60 13.53
CA ALA A 301 7.95 21.33 14.92
C ALA A 301 6.73 20.40 15.05
N GLN A 302 5.70 20.63 14.23
CA GLN A 302 4.51 19.76 14.18
C GLN A 302 4.88 18.34 13.74
N HIS A 303 5.73 18.21 12.72
CA HIS A 303 6.21 16.90 12.27
C HIS A 303 6.98 16.15 13.38
N CYS A 304 7.86 16.83 14.11
CA CYS A 304 8.55 16.24 15.26
C CYS A 304 7.57 15.79 16.36
N GLU A 305 6.49 16.54 16.58
CA GLU A 305 5.47 16.17 17.56
C GLU A 305 4.65 14.96 17.08
N GLN A 306 4.32 14.87 15.78
CA GLN A 306 3.68 13.69 15.19
C GLN A 306 4.54 12.43 15.33
N LEU A 307 5.85 12.54 15.09
CA LEU A 307 6.80 11.44 15.31
C LEU A 307 6.83 10.99 16.77
N ARG A 308 6.88 11.96 17.72
CA ARG A 308 6.82 11.67 19.15
C ARG A 308 5.51 10.96 19.50
N GLN A 309 4.39 11.45 18.99
CA GLN A 309 3.08 10.85 19.23
C GLN A 309 3.01 9.43 18.66
N ALA A 310 3.49 9.20 17.42
CA ALA A 310 3.56 7.87 16.83
C ALA A 310 4.39 6.89 17.69
N TRP A 311 5.52 7.35 18.22
CA TRP A 311 6.36 6.56 19.14
C TRP A 311 5.61 6.14 20.39
N VAL A 312 4.88 7.08 21.01
CA VAL A 312 4.08 6.82 22.24
C VAL A 312 2.91 5.90 21.93
N ASP A 313 2.11 6.20 20.90
CA ASP A 313 0.91 5.46 20.53
C ASP A 313 1.22 3.99 20.22
N THR A 314 2.35 3.73 19.58
CA THR A 314 2.78 2.38 19.23
C THR A 314 3.64 1.71 20.29
N ARG A 315 3.92 2.38 21.41
CA ARG A 315 4.91 1.92 22.40
C ARG A 315 6.22 1.49 21.73
N ALA A 316 6.79 2.41 20.97
CA ALA A 316 8.00 2.15 20.17
C ALA A 316 7.85 0.99 19.17
N GLY A 317 6.70 0.91 18.50
CA GLY A 317 6.40 -0.11 17.51
C GLY A 317 6.01 -1.48 18.05
N GLN A 318 5.64 -1.59 19.35
CA GLN A 318 5.24 -2.88 19.94
C GLN A 318 3.77 -3.19 19.71
N ILE A 319 2.91 -2.19 19.71
CA ILE A 319 1.46 -2.35 19.61
C ILE A 319 0.88 -1.53 18.47
N SER A 320 -0.23 -2.03 17.90
CA SER A 320 -1.06 -1.21 17.01
C SER A 320 -1.75 -0.12 17.85
N PRO A 321 -1.71 1.15 17.41
CA PRO A 321 -2.45 2.20 18.09
C PRO A 321 -3.95 2.00 17.91
N MET A 322 -4.75 2.66 18.77
CA MET A 322 -6.20 2.70 18.61
C MET A 322 -6.55 3.26 17.22
N ARG A 323 -7.51 2.62 16.58
CA ARG A 323 -8.06 3.09 15.30
C ARG A 323 -8.73 4.45 15.49
N PRO A 324 -8.67 5.34 14.50
CA PRO A 324 -9.13 6.73 14.66
C PRO A 324 -10.65 6.89 14.70
N TRP A 325 -11.42 5.84 14.43
CA TRP A 325 -12.88 5.78 14.39
C TRP A 325 -13.42 4.42 14.78
#